data_c9b40aac17a5898cb076fd73418ab50d
#
_entry.id   c9b40aac17a5898cb076fd73418ab50d
#
_cell.length_a   1.000
_cell.length_b   1.000
_cell.length_c   1.000
_cell.angle_alpha   90.00
_cell.angle_beta   90.00
_cell.angle_gamma   90.00
#
_symmetry.space_group_name_H-M   'P 1'
#
loop_
_entity.id
_entity.type
_entity.pdbx_description
1 polymer ?
#
loop_
_entity_poly.entity_id
_entity_poly.type
_entity_poly.pdbx_seq_one_letter_code
_entity_poly.pdbx_strand_id
1 'polypeptide(L)'
;MNSASHPGRPVTTAAGLWFLVAATGLAIFASYIGISYGRAALGGPPGQSRWVAGDWLGNGLLSVHLVFALLLTAIGVLQLIPPLRRRVPALHRNLGRVFMVGAVLGTLSGFYLVWVKGTVGGFVMHAAISLNGLFILAFAWLAWREARARRFAEHRRWALRLFMAVNGVWFFRVGLMLWLMVWRAPVGFDPKTFTGPFVYALSFAQFLLPLLVLELYLRTRGRGRMLAVTLVLLSLATAGGIFGATMGMWLPRVV
;
A
#
# COMPACT_ATOMS: atom_id res chain seq x y z
N MET A 1 -25.95 -30.15 -1.69
CA MET A 1 -25.97 -29.20 -0.57
C MET A 1 -24.53 -28.84 -0.22
N ASN A 2 -24.01 -27.70 -0.77
CA ASN A 2 -22.65 -27.23 -0.48
C ASN A 2 -22.72 -26.33 0.77
N SER A 3 -22.35 -26.86 1.92
CA SER A 3 -22.14 -26.05 3.14
C SER A 3 -21.02 -25.04 2.85
N ALA A 4 -21.36 -23.79 2.60
CA ALA A 4 -20.42 -22.69 2.57
C ALA A 4 -19.73 -22.62 3.94
N SER A 5 -18.56 -23.24 4.02
CA SER A 5 -17.79 -23.35 5.25
C SER A 5 -17.35 -21.94 5.66
N HIS A 6 -17.94 -21.43 6.73
CA HIS A 6 -17.54 -20.15 7.32
C HIS A 6 -16.07 -20.20 7.75
N PRO A 7 -15.30 -19.11 7.52
CA PRO A 7 -13.95 -19.03 8.08
C PRO A 7 -13.99 -19.28 9.59
N GLY A 8 -13.00 -20.01 10.11
CA GLY A 8 -12.93 -20.29 11.54
C GLY A 8 -12.88 -18.97 12.33
N ARG A 9 -13.67 -18.84 13.40
CA ARG A 9 -13.72 -17.62 14.24
C ARG A 9 -12.33 -17.01 14.56
N PRO A 10 -11.30 -17.80 14.92
CA PRO A 10 -9.98 -17.24 15.26
C PRO A 10 -9.31 -16.51 14.08
N VAL A 11 -9.39 -17.05 12.87
CA VAL A 11 -8.76 -16.42 11.70
C VAL A 11 -9.50 -15.16 11.27
N THR A 12 -10.84 -15.17 11.36
CA THR A 12 -11.64 -13.98 11.04
C THR A 12 -11.34 -12.85 12.02
N THR A 13 -11.20 -13.15 13.31
CA THR A 13 -10.84 -12.19 14.35
C THR A 13 -9.42 -11.65 14.13
N ALA A 14 -8.45 -12.52 13.87
CA ALA A 14 -7.07 -12.12 13.59
C ALA A 14 -6.94 -11.27 12.32
N ALA A 15 -7.66 -11.63 11.25
CA ALA A 15 -7.72 -10.82 10.03
C ALA A 15 -8.39 -9.45 10.26
N GLY A 16 -9.44 -9.41 11.08
CA GLY A 16 -10.09 -8.17 11.50
C GLY A 16 -9.16 -7.27 12.31
N LEU A 17 -8.40 -7.83 13.24
CA LEU A 17 -7.39 -7.12 14.02
C LEU A 17 -6.31 -6.53 13.11
N TRP A 18 -5.74 -7.36 12.22
CA TRP A 18 -4.75 -6.87 11.25
C TRP A 18 -5.30 -5.75 10.37
N PHE A 19 -6.55 -5.88 9.90
CA PHE A 19 -7.20 -4.84 9.09
C PHE A 19 -7.36 -3.53 9.87
N LEU A 20 -7.75 -3.57 11.14
CA LEU A 20 -7.86 -2.38 11.98
C LEU A 20 -6.51 -1.69 12.17
N VAL A 21 -5.45 -2.45 12.48
CA VAL A 21 -4.08 -1.93 12.61
C VAL A 21 -3.62 -1.31 11.30
N ALA A 22 -3.80 -2.01 10.18
CA ALA A 22 -3.42 -1.50 8.86
C ALA A 22 -4.23 -0.25 8.47
N ALA A 23 -5.53 -0.22 8.71
CA ALA A 23 -6.40 0.93 8.44
C ALA A 23 -5.97 2.16 9.24
N THR A 24 -5.63 1.99 10.52
CA THR A 24 -5.09 3.08 11.35
C THR A 24 -3.77 3.61 10.78
N GLY A 25 -2.84 2.73 10.44
CA GLY A 25 -1.55 3.13 9.86
C GLY A 25 -1.69 3.80 8.49
N LEU A 26 -2.62 3.34 7.66
CA LEU A 26 -2.93 3.98 6.37
C LEU A 26 -3.59 5.35 6.57
N ALA A 27 -4.45 5.53 7.57
CA ALA A 27 -5.02 6.82 7.88
C ALA A 27 -3.94 7.83 8.34
N ILE A 28 -3.02 7.41 9.22
CA ILE A 28 -1.87 8.22 9.64
C ILE A 28 -1.00 8.58 8.42
N PHE A 29 -0.72 7.62 7.55
CA PHE A 29 0.08 7.85 6.35
C PHE A 29 -0.61 8.80 5.36
N ALA A 30 -1.91 8.66 5.13
CA ALA A 30 -2.70 9.57 4.31
C ALA A 30 -2.67 11.00 4.88
N SER A 31 -2.82 11.15 6.20
CA SER A 31 -2.71 12.45 6.89
C SER A 31 -1.32 13.07 6.69
N TYR A 32 -0.26 12.26 6.84
CA TYR A 32 1.10 12.71 6.56
C TYR A 32 1.28 13.22 5.14
N ILE A 33 0.81 12.47 4.12
CA ILE A 33 0.89 12.90 2.72
C ILE A 33 0.11 14.20 2.53
N GLY A 34 -1.14 14.25 3.01
CA GLY A 34 -2.02 15.42 2.86
C GLY A 34 -1.42 16.69 3.50
N ILE A 35 -0.89 16.59 4.70
CA ILE A 35 -0.29 17.75 5.41
C ILE A 35 1.02 18.16 4.75
N SER A 36 1.96 17.23 4.54
CA SER A 36 3.31 17.54 4.03
C SER A 36 3.28 18.14 2.63
N TYR A 37 2.51 17.55 1.73
CA TYR A 37 2.42 18.02 0.34
C TYR A 37 1.37 19.09 0.14
N GLY A 38 0.30 19.11 0.96
CA GLY A 38 -0.69 20.17 0.96
C GLY A 38 -0.09 21.51 1.40
N ARG A 39 0.72 21.55 2.46
CA ARG A 39 1.46 22.77 2.87
C ARG A 39 2.37 23.28 1.75
N ALA A 40 3.12 22.37 1.09
CA ALA A 40 4.00 22.75 -0.02
C ALA A 40 3.20 23.33 -1.21
N ALA A 41 2.04 22.79 -1.53
CA ALA A 41 1.16 23.30 -2.59
C ALA A 41 0.56 24.67 -2.27
N LEU A 42 0.41 25.02 -0.98
CA LEU A 42 -0.08 26.32 -0.50
C LEU A 42 1.02 27.36 -0.25
N GLY A 43 2.26 27.10 -0.74
CA GLY A 43 3.38 28.05 -0.61
C GLY A 43 4.15 27.94 0.71
N GLY A 44 3.88 26.92 1.50
CA GLY A 44 4.70 26.58 2.67
C GLY A 44 6.09 26.06 2.27
N PRO A 45 7.03 25.95 3.24
CA PRO A 45 8.36 25.44 2.94
C PRO A 45 8.20 24.07 2.26
N PRO A 46 8.86 23.86 1.12
CA PRO A 46 8.84 22.58 0.46
C PRO A 46 9.44 21.57 1.44
N GLY A 47 8.62 20.71 2.02
CA GLY A 47 9.13 19.51 2.65
C GLY A 47 10.12 18.85 1.67
N GLN A 48 10.63 17.66 1.86
CA GLN A 48 11.56 17.03 0.90
C GLN A 48 10.91 16.90 -0.49
N SER A 49 10.59 18.07 -1.14
CA SER A 49 9.92 18.11 -2.42
C SER A 49 10.94 17.80 -3.51
N ARG A 50 10.63 16.81 -4.31
CA ARG A 50 11.37 16.51 -5.54
C ARG A 50 10.97 17.46 -6.69
N TRP A 51 10.53 18.65 -6.36
CA TRP A 51 10.21 19.70 -7.32
C TRP A 51 11.49 20.29 -7.88
N VAL A 52 11.57 20.38 -9.19
CA VAL A 52 12.70 20.95 -9.89
C VAL A 52 12.20 22.17 -10.67
N ALA A 53 12.81 23.33 -10.44
CA ALA A 53 12.45 24.55 -11.17
C ALA A 53 12.61 24.32 -12.68
N GLY A 54 11.59 24.68 -13.47
CA GLY A 54 11.57 24.48 -14.92
C GLY A 54 11.16 23.11 -15.43
N ASP A 55 11.07 22.09 -14.56
CA ASP A 55 10.64 20.73 -14.94
C ASP A 55 9.10 20.60 -14.84
N TRP A 56 8.38 21.20 -15.78
CA TRP A 56 6.91 21.19 -15.79
C TRP A 56 6.31 19.79 -15.87
N LEU A 57 6.88 18.93 -16.72
CA LEU A 57 6.38 17.57 -16.90
C LEU A 57 6.63 16.72 -15.66
N GLY A 58 7.85 16.70 -15.16
CA GLY A 58 8.20 15.92 -13.99
C GLY A 58 7.46 16.37 -12.74
N ASN A 59 7.30 17.68 -12.55
CA ASN A 59 6.52 18.23 -11.43
C ASN A 59 5.03 17.91 -11.57
N GLY A 60 4.47 18.01 -12.79
CA GLY A 60 3.09 17.62 -13.06
C GLY A 60 2.81 16.15 -12.77
N LEU A 61 3.68 15.26 -13.25
CA LEU A 61 3.55 13.82 -12.99
C LEU A 61 3.78 13.45 -11.52
N LEU A 62 4.68 14.17 -10.82
CA LEU A 62 4.83 14.04 -9.37
C LEU A 62 3.54 14.42 -8.65
N SER A 63 2.90 15.54 -9.03
CA SER A 63 1.63 15.98 -8.44
C SER A 63 0.53 14.94 -8.66
N VAL A 64 0.39 14.44 -9.88
CA VAL A 64 -0.57 13.38 -10.22
C VAL A 64 -0.31 12.14 -9.34
N HIS A 65 0.95 11.72 -9.23
CA HIS A 65 1.31 10.57 -8.40
C HIS A 65 0.94 10.78 -6.93
N LEU A 66 1.24 11.94 -6.36
CA LEU A 66 0.97 12.24 -4.94
C LEU A 66 -0.53 12.34 -4.64
N VAL A 67 -1.30 13.00 -5.54
CA VAL A 67 -2.76 13.09 -5.40
C VAL A 67 -3.38 11.70 -5.41
N PHE A 68 -2.99 10.85 -6.36
CA PHE A 68 -3.52 9.49 -6.40
C PHE A 68 -2.99 8.61 -5.28
N ALA A 69 -1.74 8.79 -4.81
CA ALA A 69 -1.25 8.10 -3.63
C ALA A 69 -2.12 8.41 -2.40
N LEU A 70 -2.46 9.69 -2.18
CA LEU A 70 -3.36 10.10 -1.10
C LEU A 70 -4.76 9.50 -1.26
N LEU A 71 -5.36 9.65 -2.44
CA LEU A 71 -6.71 9.14 -2.72
C LEU A 71 -6.79 7.63 -2.58
N LEU A 72 -5.84 6.88 -3.14
CA LEU A 72 -5.80 5.43 -3.08
C LEU A 72 -5.63 4.92 -1.65
N THR A 73 -4.78 5.58 -0.85
CA THR A 73 -4.59 5.23 0.56
C THR A 73 -5.87 5.44 1.36
N ALA A 74 -6.57 6.55 1.17
CA ALA A 74 -7.81 6.86 1.89
C ALA A 74 -9.00 6.00 1.40
N ILE A 75 -9.21 5.93 0.08
CA ILE A 75 -10.35 5.22 -0.52
C ILE A 75 -10.20 3.71 -0.36
N GLY A 76 -8.97 3.18 -0.44
CA GLY A 76 -8.71 1.75 -0.40
C GLY A 76 -9.27 1.08 0.86
N VAL A 77 -9.08 1.70 2.02
CA VAL A 77 -9.65 1.22 3.29
C VAL A 77 -11.17 1.21 3.24
N LEU A 78 -11.79 2.29 2.74
CA LEU A 78 -13.25 2.41 2.64
C LEU A 78 -13.86 1.32 1.74
N GLN A 79 -13.16 0.93 0.66
CA GLN A 79 -13.63 -0.12 -0.26
C GLN A 79 -13.74 -1.50 0.41
N LEU A 80 -13.01 -1.74 1.47
CA LEU A 80 -13.00 -3.02 2.19
C LEU A 80 -14.05 -3.10 3.30
N ILE A 81 -14.74 -2.00 3.64
CA ILE A 81 -15.73 -1.95 4.71
C ILE A 81 -17.07 -2.53 4.24
N PRO A 82 -17.51 -3.71 4.77
CA PRO A 82 -18.72 -4.37 4.29
C PRO A 82 -20.02 -3.56 4.49
N PRO A 83 -20.23 -2.83 5.61
CA PRO A 83 -21.39 -1.96 5.80
C PRO A 83 -21.52 -0.89 4.72
N LEU A 84 -20.41 -0.25 4.31
CA LEU A 84 -20.43 0.78 3.26
C LEU A 84 -20.94 0.21 1.94
N ARG A 85 -20.42 -0.94 1.53
CA ARG A 85 -20.85 -1.62 0.31
C ARG A 85 -22.33 -2.03 0.33
N ARG A 86 -22.85 -2.42 1.50
CA ARG A 86 -24.25 -2.88 1.63
C ARG A 86 -25.23 -1.71 1.72
N ARG A 87 -24.91 -0.67 2.50
CA ARG A 87 -25.83 0.44 2.78
C ARG A 87 -25.78 1.54 1.71
N VAL A 88 -24.60 1.77 1.11
CA VAL A 88 -24.41 2.83 0.12
C VAL A 88 -23.68 2.28 -1.13
N PRO A 89 -24.34 1.38 -1.90
CA PRO A 89 -23.69 0.71 -3.03
C PRO A 89 -23.29 1.66 -4.17
N ALA A 90 -23.98 2.79 -4.32
CA ALA A 90 -23.58 3.82 -5.30
C ALA A 90 -22.23 4.45 -4.95
N LEU A 91 -22.02 4.79 -3.70
CA LEU A 91 -20.74 5.34 -3.21
C LEU A 91 -19.60 4.32 -3.42
N HIS A 92 -19.82 3.05 -3.02
CA HIS A 92 -18.83 1.99 -3.25
C HIS A 92 -18.44 1.87 -4.74
N ARG A 93 -19.41 1.91 -5.66
CA ARG A 93 -19.13 1.86 -7.10
C ARG A 93 -18.35 3.06 -7.60
N ASN A 94 -18.71 4.28 -7.17
CA ASN A 94 -18.03 5.50 -7.62
C ASN A 94 -16.61 5.60 -7.07
N LEU A 95 -16.44 5.36 -5.77
CA LEU A 95 -15.10 5.29 -5.16
C LEU A 95 -14.26 4.18 -5.77
N GLY A 96 -14.86 3.03 -6.12
CA GLY A 96 -14.17 1.94 -6.82
C GLY A 96 -13.67 2.35 -8.21
N ARG A 97 -14.44 3.14 -8.96
CA ARG A 97 -13.98 3.67 -10.26
C ARG A 97 -12.81 4.64 -10.08
N VAL A 98 -12.91 5.56 -9.12
CA VAL A 98 -11.81 6.49 -8.77
C VAL A 98 -10.56 5.71 -8.37
N PHE A 99 -10.72 4.66 -7.56
CA PHE A 99 -9.61 3.81 -7.14
C PHE A 99 -8.93 3.11 -8.33
N MET A 100 -9.71 2.56 -9.27
CA MET A 100 -9.17 1.90 -10.47
C MET A 100 -8.41 2.87 -11.38
N VAL A 101 -9.02 4.02 -11.69
CA VAL A 101 -8.38 5.06 -12.51
C VAL A 101 -7.12 5.58 -11.83
N GLY A 102 -7.21 5.85 -10.52
CA GLY A 102 -6.08 6.32 -9.72
C GLY A 102 -4.94 5.30 -9.66
N ALA A 103 -5.25 4.00 -9.56
CA ALA A 103 -4.23 2.95 -9.58
C ALA A 103 -3.46 2.93 -10.90
N VAL A 104 -4.16 3.10 -12.03
CA VAL A 104 -3.51 3.17 -13.37
C VAL A 104 -2.67 4.45 -13.49
N LEU A 105 -3.25 5.62 -13.24
CA LEU A 105 -2.54 6.90 -13.40
C LEU A 105 -1.38 7.05 -12.42
N GLY A 106 -1.58 6.64 -11.16
CA GLY A 106 -0.53 6.62 -10.15
C GLY A 106 0.62 5.67 -10.50
N THR A 107 0.34 4.52 -11.13
CA THR A 107 1.38 3.59 -11.58
C THR A 107 2.14 4.15 -12.79
N LEU A 108 1.45 4.68 -13.79
CA LEU A 108 2.11 5.24 -14.98
C LEU A 108 2.98 6.45 -14.63
N SER A 109 2.49 7.37 -13.80
CA SER A 109 3.31 8.47 -13.29
C SER A 109 4.47 7.96 -12.43
N GLY A 110 4.26 6.90 -11.64
CA GLY A 110 5.30 6.24 -10.86
C GLY A 110 6.43 5.67 -11.72
N PHE A 111 6.13 5.07 -12.86
CA PHE A 111 7.16 4.60 -13.81
C PHE A 111 8.02 5.75 -14.33
N TYR A 112 7.41 6.87 -14.71
CA TYR A 112 8.16 8.06 -15.09
C TYR A 112 9.08 8.55 -13.97
N LEU A 113 8.56 8.65 -12.74
CA LEU A 113 9.34 9.11 -11.59
C LEU A 113 10.52 8.18 -11.28
N VAL A 114 10.37 6.87 -11.49
CA VAL A 114 11.44 5.89 -11.24
C VAL A 114 12.51 5.95 -12.32
N TRP A 115 12.13 5.93 -13.59
CA TRP A 115 13.08 5.72 -14.70
C TRP A 115 13.59 7.01 -15.35
N VAL A 116 12.82 8.09 -15.32
CA VAL A 116 13.18 9.37 -15.94
C VAL A 116 13.67 10.37 -14.91
N LYS A 117 12.89 10.61 -13.86
CA LYS A 117 13.28 11.54 -12.79
C LYS A 117 14.31 10.96 -11.83
N GLY A 118 14.39 9.64 -11.74
CA GLY A 118 15.28 8.90 -10.87
C GLY A 118 14.80 8.84 -9.42
N THR A 119 15.06 7.71 -8.77
CA THR A 119 14.82 7.51 -7.33
C THR A 119 16.04 6.87 -6.69
N VAL A 120 16.10 6.87 -5.34
CA VAL A 120 17.16 6.18 -4.60
C VAL A 120 17.06 4.66 -4.79
N GLY A 121 18.14 3.93 -4.48
CA GLY A 121 18.16 2.47 -4.39
C GLY A 121 18.59 1.73 -5.66
N GLY A 122 18.90 2.46 -6.74
CA GLY A 122 19.47 1.91 -7.95
C GLY A 122 18.55 0.92 -8.71
N PHE A 123 19.13 0.24 -9.68
CA PHE A 123 18.39 -0.63 -10.63
C PHE A 123 17.52 -1.70 -9.95
N VAL A 124 18.02 -2.36 -8.90
CA VAL A 124 17.29 -3.46 -8.24
C VAL A 124 15.96 -2.97 -7.63
N MET A 125 16.00 -1.82 -6.92
CA MET A 125 14.78 -1.23 -6.38
C MET A 125 13.85 -0.73 -7.48
N HIS A 126 14.40 -0.12 -8.55
CA HIS A 126 13.61 0.33 -9.70
C HIS A 126 12.89 -0.86 -10.37
N ALA A 127 13.58 -1.98 -10.55
CA ALA A 127 12.98 -3.20 -11.10
C ALA A 127 11.88 -3.76 -10.19
N ALA A 128 12.11 -3.80 -8.87
CA ALA A 128 11.11 -4.27 -7.90
C ALA A 128 9.85 -3.38 -7.90
N ILE A 129 10.01 -2.04 -7.88
CA ILE A 129 8.91 -1.08 -7.95
C ILE A 129 8.15 -1.24 -9.28
N SER A 130 8.87 -1.43 -10.39
CA SER A 130 8.26 -1.63 -11.70
C SER A 130 7.47 -2.92 -11.78
N LEU A 131 8.00 -4.02 -11.21
CA LEU A 131 7.27 -5.28 -11.12
C LEU A 131 5.98 -5.14 -10.31
N ASN A 132 6.03 -4.44 -9.16
CA ASN A 132 4.83 -4.12 -8.40
C ASN A 132 3.83 -3.29 -9.22
N GLY A 133 4.31 -2.31 -9.98
CA GLY A 133 3.48 -1.51 -10.89
C GLY A 133 2.76 -2.38 -11.93
N LEU A 134 3.46 -3.36 -12.53
CA LEU A 134 2.84 -4.31 -13.46
C LEU A 134 1.76 -5.16 -12.78
N PHE A 135 1.98 -5.59 -11.53
CA PHE A 135 0.93 -6.28 -10.76
C PHE A 135 -0.27 -5.38 -10.48
N ILE A 136 -0.05 -4.10 -10.14
CA ILE A 136 -1.14 -3.14 -9.95
C ILE A 136 -1.99 -3.03 -11.22
N LEU A 137 -1.37 -2.83 -12.38
CA LEU A 137 -2.08 -2.73 -13.67
C LEU A 137 -2.85 -4.02 -14.00
N ALA A 138 -2.22 -5.18 -13.83
CA ALA A 138 -2.85 -6.47 -14.09
C ALA A 138 -4.04 -6.71 -13.14
N PHE A 139 -3.89 -6.45 -11.85
CA PHE A 139 -4.95 -6.66 -10.87
C PHE A 139 -6.09 -5.64 -11.03
N ALA A 140 -5.78 -4.40 -11.41
CA ALA A 140 -6.80 -3.39 -11.74
C ALA A 140 -7.64 -3.85 -12.94
N TRP A 141 -6.98 -4.29 -14.01
CA TRP A 141 -7.66 -4.84 -15.19
C TRP A 141 -8.55 -6.04 -14.85
N LEU A 142 -8.02 -7.03 -14.13
CA LEU A 142 -8.75 -8.23 -13.75
C LEU A 142 -9.93 -7.90 -12.83
N ALA A 143 -9.73 -7.04 -11.82
CA ALA A 143 -10.82 -6.61 -10.95
C ALA A 143 -11.91 -5.87 -11.72
N TRP A 144 -11.55 -4.99 -12.64
CA TRP A 144 -12.50 -4.29 -13.51
C TRP A 144 -13.27 -5.24 -14.42
N ARG A 145 -12.58 -6.15 -15.10
CA ARG A 145 -13.18 -7.15 -15.98
C ARG A 145 -14.23 -8.00 -15.25
N GLU A 146 -13.87 -8.51 -14.06
CA GLU A 146 -14.76 -9.36 -13.28
C GLU A 146 -15.97 -8.57 -12.73
N ALA A 147 -15.79 -7.30 -12.36
CA ALA A 147 -16.89 -6.43 -11.95
C ALA A 147 -17.90 -6.22 -13.11
N ARG A 148 -17.39 -5.95 -14.33
CA ARG A 148 -18.23 -5.79 -15.52
C ARG A 148 -18.97 -7.08 -15.90
N ALA A 149 -18.32 -8.22 -15.75
CA ALA A 149 -18.92 -9.53 -15.96
C ALA A 149 -19.88 -9.96 -14.84
N ARG A 150 -20.09 -9.10 -13.81
CA ARG A 150 -20.92 -9.39 -12.61
C ARG A 150 -20.45 -10.62 -11.82
N ARG A 151 -19.18 -11.04 -12.00
CA ARG A 151 -18.56 -12.13 -11.23
C ARG A 151 -17.97 -11.59 -9.93
N PHE A 152 -18.83 -11.18 -9.00
CA PHE A 152 -18.46 -10.43 -7.81
C PHE A 152 -17.52 -11.18 -6.85
N ALA A 153 -17.57 -12.51 -6.82
CA ALA A 153 -16.64 -13.31 -6.02
C ALA A 153 -15.20 -13.18 -6.52
N GLU A 154 -14.97 -13.28 -7.83
CA GLU A 154 -13.66 -13.13 -8.46
C GLU A 154 -13.21 -11.66 -8.45
N HIS A 155 -14.12 -10.71 -8.71
CA HIS A 155 -13.84 -9.28 -8.53
C HIS A 155 -13.26 -8.99 -7.12
N ARG A 156 -13.89 -9.54 -6.06
CA ARG A 156 -13.41 -9.35 -4.69
C ARG A 156 -11.99 -9.89 -4.50
N ARG A 157 -11.66 -11.04 -5.07
CA ARG A 157 -10.32 -11.65 -4.99
C ARG A 157 -9.27 -10.75 -5.66
N TRP A 158 -9.56 -10.25 -6.85
CA TRP A 158 -8.66 -9.35 -7.57
C TRP A 158 -8.55 -7.97 -6.92
N ALA A 159 -9.65 -7.44 -6.39
CA ALA A 159 -9.64 -6.18 -5.65
C ALA A 159 -8.79 -6.25 -4.36
N LEU A 160 -8.79 -7.38 -3.65
CA LEU A 160 -7.91 -7.59 -2.50
C LEU A 160 -6.44 -7.64 -2.90
N ARG A 161 -6.09 -8.32 -4.01
CA ARG A 161 -4.73 -8.32 -4.55
C ARG A 161 -4.29 -6.91 -4.95
N LEU A 162 -5.16 -6.18 -5.64
CA LEU A 162 -4.90 -4.80 -6.01
C LEU A 162 -4.66 -3.92 -4.78
N PHE A 163 -5.48 -4.05 -3.74
CA PHE A 163 -5.31 -3.32 -2.48
C PHE A 163 -3.95 -3.60 -1.85
N MET A 164 -3.50 -4.85 -1.79
CA MET A 164 -2.19 -5.20 -1.24
C MET A 164 -1.05 -4.60 -2.08
N ALA A 165 -1.10 -4.70 -3.40
CA ALA A 165 -0.07 -4.20 -4.30
C ALA A 165 0.02 -2.66 -4.27
N VAL A 166 -1.10 -1.95 -4.28
CA VAL A 166 -1.15 -0.47 -4.21
C VAL A 166 -0.53 0.06 -2.93
N ASN A 167 -0.67 -0.65 -1.82
CA ASN A 167 -0.10 -0.26 -0.53
C ASN A 167 1.37 -0.71 -0.35
N GLY A 168 2.04 -1.21 -1.38
CA GLY A 168 3.44 -1.67 -1.31
C GLY A 168 4.37 -0.64 -0.68
N VAL A 169 4.32 0.61 -1.13
CA VAL A 169 5.15 1.70 -0.59
C VAL A 169 4.91 1.97 0.90
N TRP A 170 3.68 1.80 1.40
CA TRP A 170 3.38 1.87 2.82
C TRP A 170 3.99 0.68 3.57
N PHE A 171 3.84 -0.55 3.06
CA PHE A 171 4.48 -1.74 3.63
C PHE A 171 6.01 -1.62 3.67
N PHE A 172 6.62 -1.03 2.63
CA PHE A 172 8.05 -0.75 2.61
C PHE A 172 8.47 0.14 3.79
N ARG A 173 7.76 1.25 4.03
CA ARG A 173 8.06 2.19 5.12
C ARG A 173 7.87 1.55 6.49
N VAL A 174 6.80 0.82 6.68
CA VAL A 174 6.50 0.09 7.91
C VAL A 174 7.59 -0.96 8.19
N GLY A 175 7.96 -1.75 7.18
CA GLY A 175 9.02 -2.76 7.28
C GLY A 175 10.41 -2.16 7.54
N LEU A 176 10.75 -1.07 6.84
CA LEU A 176 12.02 -0.36 7.05
C LEU A 176 12.13 0.18 8.48
N MET A 177 11.09 0.83 8.97
CA MET A 177 11.13 1.42 10.31
C MET A 177 11.10 0.36 11.41
N LEU A 178 10.38 -0.74 11.20
CA LEU A 178 10.48 -1.89 12.10
C LEU A 178 11.91 -2.43 12.18
N TRP A 179 12.58 -2.57 11.03
CA TRP A 179 13.97 -3.03 10.95
C TRP A 179 14.92 -2.10 11.71
N LEU A 180 14.81 -0.79 11.45
CA LEU A 180 15.63 0.22 12.12
C LEU A 180 15.38 0.27 13.65
N MET A 181 14.15 0.04 14.09
CA MET A 181 13.83 -0.06 15.52
C MET A 181 14.47 -1.26 16.20
N VAL A 182 14.43 -2.42 15.52
CA VAL A 182 14.98 -3.67 16.05
C VAL A 182 16.51 -3.59 16.14
N TRP A 183 17.17 -3.15 15.08
CA TRP A 183 18.63 -3.14 14.99
C TRP A 183 19.26 -1.84 15.46
N ARG A 184 18.49 -0.77 15.62
CA ARG A 184 18.97 0.58 15.99
C ARG A 184 20.09 1.13 15.09
N ALA A 185 20.26 0.55 13.92
CA ALA A 185 21.28 0.89 12.92
C ALA A 185 20.79 0.46 11.51
N PRO A 186 21.31 1.04 10.43
CA PRO A 186 20.98 0.68 9.05
C PRO A 186 21.68 -0.62 8.61
N VAL A 187 21.48 -1.71 9.36
CA VAL A 187 22.10 -3.01 9.06
C VAL A 187 21.63 -3.52 7.70
N GLY A 188 22.58 -3.89 6.86
CA GLY A 188 22.32 -4.49 5.54
C GLY A 188 21.99 -3.50 4.43
N PHE A 189 22.17 -2.19 4.66
CA PHE A 189 22.05 -1.18 3.61
C PHE A 189 22.81 0.13 3.94
N ASP A 190 23.19 0.86 2.89
CA ASP A 190 23.76 2.20 3.00
C ASP A 190 22.61 3.24 3.03
N PRO A 191 22.49 4.05 4.09
CA PRO A 191 21.44 5.06 4.23
C PRO A 191 21.56 6.24 3.24
N LYS A 192 22.75 6.49 2.66
CA LYS A 192 22.98 7.57 1.69
C LYS A 192 22.52 7.19 0.29
N THR A 193 22.93 6.03 -0.19
CA THR A 193 22.61 5.52 -1.52
C THR A 193 21.29 4.74 -1.55
N PHE A 194 20.86 4.27 -0.37
CA PHE A 194 19.70 3.39 -0.21
C PHE A 194 19.85 2.07 -0.97
N THR A 195 21.08 1.54 -0.99
CA THR A 195 21.45 0.28 -1.63
C THR A 195 21.90 -0.75 -0.59
N GLY A 196 21.74 -2.03 -0.90
CA GLY A 196 22.17 -3.13 -0.03
C GLY A 196 21.17 -4.27 0.06
N PRO A 197 21.59 -5.43 0.56
CA PRO A 197 20.79 -6.65 0.52
C PRO A 197 19.45 -6.52 1.25
N PHE A 198 19.40 -5.81 2.38
CA PHE A 198 18.16 -5.63 3.12
C PHE A 198 17.10 -4.82 2.33
N VAL A 199 17.47 -3.63 1.82
CA VAL A 199 16.52 -2.80 1.07
C VAL A 199 16.12 -3.42 -0.25
N TYR A 200 17.00 -4.23 -0.86
CA TYR A 200 16.65 -5.00 -2.05
C TYR A 200 15.64 -6.10 -1.73
N ALA A 201 15.86 -6.88 -0.67
CA ALA A 201 14.89 -7.87 -0.21
C ALA A 201 13.55 -7.21 0.19
N LEU A 202 13.60 -6.11 0.91
CA LEU A 202 12.40 -5.37 1.34
C LEU A 202 11.64 -4.80 0.16
N SER A 203 12.30 -4.36 -0.92
CA SER A 203 11.64 -3.81 -2.11
C SER A 203 10.82 -4.86 -2.88
N PHE A 204 11.16 -6.13 -2.78
CA PHE A 204 10.31 -7.23 -3.25
C PHE A 204 9.30 -7.66 -2.18
N ALA A 205 9.71 -7.77 -0.93
CA ALA A 205 8.87 -8.22 0.17
C ALA A 205 7.66 -7.28 0.40
N GLN A 206 7.78 -5.98 0.15
CA GLN A 206 6.72 -4.99 0.34
C GLN A 206 5.41 -5.33 -0.39
N PHE A 207 5.46 -6.08 -1.47
CA PHE A 207 4.27 -6.52 -2.22
C PHE A 207 4.11 -8.03 -2.26
N LEU A 208 5.21 -8.80 -2.37
CA LEU A 208 5.13 -10.25 -2.43
C LEU A 208 4.67 -10.86 -1.11
N LEU A 209 5.17 -10.36 0.04
CA LEU A 209 4.79 -10.90 1.34
C LEU A 209 3.30 -10.68 1.65
N PRO A 210 2.73 -9.47 1.53
CA PRO A 210 1.28 -9.28 1.70
C PRO A 210 0.45 -10.10 0.71
N LEU A 211 0.88 -10.24 -0.54
CA LEU A 211 0.20 -11.07 -1.53
C LEU A 211 0.27 -12.55 -1.16
N LEU A 212 1.41 -13.06 -0.69
CA LEU A 212 1.54 -14.44 -0.24
C LEU A 212 0.59 -14.75 0.94
N VAL A 213 0.58 -13.87 1.95
CA VAL A 213 -0.32 -14.02 3.11
C VAL A 213 -1.78 -14.00 2.67
N LEU A 214 -2.14 -13.09 1.75
CA LEU A 214 -3.48 -13.04 1.16
C LEU A 214 -3.83 -14.33 0.41
N GLU A 215 -2.91 -14.88 -0.40
CA GLU A 215 -3.13 -16.14 -1.11
C GLU A 215 -3.35 -17.31 -0.15
N LEU A 216 -2.56 -17.40 0.91
CA LEU A 216 -2.76 -18.40 1.95
C LEU A 216 -4.14 -18.25 2.61
N TYR A 217 -4.55 -17.02 2.94
CA TYR A 217 -5.87 -16.74 3.47
C TYR A 217 -7.01 -17.15 2.51
N LEU A 218 -6.88 -16.83 1.22
CA LEU A 218 -7.89 -17.16 0.21
C LEU A 218 -7.98 -18.67 -0.06
N ARG A 219 -6.83 -19.39 -0.11
CA ARG A 219 -6.77 -20.83 -0.35
C ARG A 219 -7.27 -21.65 0.83
N THR A 220 -6.91 -21.28 2.04
CA THR A 220 -7.37 -21.95 3.26
C THR A 220 -8.80 -21.60 3.64
N ARG A 221 -9.45 -20.73 2.85
CA ARG A 221 -10.76 -20.16 3.14
C ARG A 221 -10.85 -19.55 4.56
N GLY A 222 -9.73 -18.98 5.01
CA GLY A 222 -9.64 -18.40 6.35
C GLY A 222 -9.68 -19.42 7.47
N ARG A 223 -9.14 -20.62 7.28
CA ARG A 223 -9.08 -21.68 8.29
C ARG A 223 -7.62 -21.95 8.70
N GLY A 224 -7.44 -22.46 9.91
CA GLY A 224 -6.16 -22.94 10.41
C GLY A 224 -5.60 -22.09 11.54
N ARG A 225 -5.19 -22.77 12.64
CA ARG A 225 -4.58 -22.12 13.82
C ARG A 225 -3.26 -21.41 13.48
N MET A 226 -2.44 -22.00 12.63
CA MET A 226 -1.19 -21.38 12.18
C MET A 226 -1.43 -20.05 11.47
N LEU A 227 -2.42 -19.99 10.56
CA LEU A 227 -2.75 -18.73 9.88
C LEU A 227 -3.24 -17.66 10.87
N ALA A 228 -4.04 -18.04 11.86
CA ALA A 228 -4.48 -17.10 12.90
C ALA A 228 -3.28 -16.53 13.68
N VAL A 229 -2.35 -17.39 14.13
CA VAL A 229 -1.13 -16.98 14.83
C VAL A 229 -0.27 -16.07 13.95
N THR A 230 -0.05 -16.46 12.68
CA THR A 230 0.70 -15.63 11.72
C THR A 230 0.08 -14.23 11.57
N LEU A 231 -1.24 -14.13 11.44
CA LEU A 231 -1.93 -12.84 11.33
C LEU A 231 -1.81 -11.99 12.59
N VAL A 232 -1.83 -12.60 13.79
CA VAL A 232 -1.60 -11.87 15.04
C VAL A 232 -0.16 -11.35 15.11
N LEU A 233 0.84 -12.19 14.81
CA LEU A 233 2.24 -11.76 14.78
C LEU A 233 2.48 -10.64 13.74
N LEU A 234 1.88 -10.76 12.56
CA LEU A 234 1.92 -9.69 11.55
C LEU A 234 1.22 -8.42 12.03
N SER A 235 0.14 -8.52 12.81
CA SER A 235 -0.51 -7.34 13.39
C SER A 235 0.41 -6.62 14.37
N LEU A 236 1.11 -7.35 15.24
CA LEU A 236 2.08 -6.78 16.18
C LEU A 236 3.28 -6.14 15.44
N ALA A 237 3.84 -6.84 14.47
CA ALA A 237 4.95 -6.33 13.65
C ALA A 237 4.53 -5.07 12.87
N THR A 238 3.32 -5.08 12.27
CA THR A 238 2.77 -3.93 11.56
C THR A 238 2.56 -2.74 12.52
N ALA A 239 2.01 -2.96 13.71
CA ALA A 239 1.81 -1.91 14.71
C ALA A 239 3.14 -1.29 15.16
N GLY A 240 4.15 -2.12 15.44
CA GLY A 240 5.52 -1.65 15.75
C GLY A 240 6.12 -0.82 14.62
N GLY A 241 6.00 -1.31 13.38
CA GLY A 241 6.49 -0.58 12.22
C GLY A 241 5.75 0.74 11.96
N ILE A 242 4.42 0.80 12.19
CA ILE A 242 3.63 2.04 12.13
C ILE A 242 4.11 3.03 13.20
N PHE A 243 4.31 2.56 14.43
CA PHE A 243 4.83 3.40 15.51
C PHE A 243 6.19 3.99 15.12
N GLY A 244 7.13 3.16 14.66
CA GLY A 244 8.44 3.61 14.21
C GLY A 244 8.36 4.59 13.05
N ALA A 245 7.51 4.32 12.05
CA ALA A 245 7.30 5.21 10.90
C ALA A 245 6.68 6.55 11.32
N THR A 246 5.74 6.52 12.25
CA THR A 246 5.10 7.74 12.75
C THR A 246 6.11 8.61 13.51
N MET A 247 6.82 8.04 14.47
CA MET A 247 7.74 8.80 15.32
C MET A 247 9.05 9.18 14.62
N GLY A 248 9.62 8.30 13.79
CA GLY A 248 10.91 8.49 13.16
C GLY A 248 10.88 9.08 11.75
N MET A 249 9.74 9.00 11.06
CA MET A 249 9.68 9.41 9.65
C MET A 249 8.58 10.45 9.37
N TRP A 250 7.36 10.27 9.86
CA TRP A 250 6.22 11.09 9.43
C TRP A 250 6.02 12.32 10.31
N LEU A 251 5.95 12.15 11.62
CA LEU A 251 5.72 13.24 12.56
C LEU A 251 6.80 14.36 12.46
N PRO A 252 8.12 14.05 12.41
CA PRO A 252 9.15 15.11 12.29
C PRO A 252 9.08 15.95 11.01
N ARG A 253 8.30 15.51 10.02
CA ARG A 253 8.11 16.23 8.74
C ARG A 253 6.84 17.06 8.67
N VAL A 254 5.96 16.95 9.64
CA VAL A 254 4.70 17.71 9.71
C VAL A 254 4.62 18.67 10.87
N VAL A 255 5.46 18.48 11.88
CA VAL A 255 5.68 19.40 12.98
C VAL A 255 6.84 20.33 12.66
#